data_63756728736e08989a43b08cfabe6689
#
_entry.id   63756728736e08989a43b08cfabe6689
#
_cell.length_a   1.000
_cell.length_b   1.000
_cell.length_c   1.000
_cell.angle_alpha   90.00
_cell.angle_beta   90.00
_cell.angle_gamma   90.00
#
_symmetry.space_group_name_H-M   'P 1'
#
loop_
_entity.id
_entity.type
_entity.pdbx_description
1 polymer ?
#
loop_
_entity_poly.entity_id
_entity_poly.type
_entity_poly.pdbx_seq_one_letter_code
_entity_poly.pdbx_strand_id
1 'polypeptide(L)'
;MKTERITLKGIPALLIGEPSHKVYLYVHGKMGSKEEALAFAEQACPAGYQVLAIDLPEHGERKNGPERLLPWVVVPELQFMDQYARVHWRQVSLRATSIGAWFSMLALQEKALCRALFVSPIVDMEDLIGRMMQQANVTEEQLKAAGEIPTTFGETLSWPYLCWVREHPLRWRIPTQVLYGEADELTSYAVLDRFKRATGAQLTLLADGEHWFHTETQLAVLQAWEGAHL
;
A
#
# COMPACT_ATOMS: atom_id res chain seq x y z
N MET A 1 21.58 11.54 -5.20
CA MET A 1 21.00 10.18 -5.34
C MET A 1 20.59 9.98 -6.79
N LYS A 2 21.04 8.89 -7.43
CA LYS A 2 20.66 8.57 -8.82
C LYS A 2 19.18 8.26 -8.89
N THR A 3 18.47 8.81 -9.89
CA THR A 3 17.05 8.55 -10.12
C THR A 3 16.84 8.36 -11.61
N GLU A 4 16.20 7.28 -11.97
CA GLU A 4 15.92 6.90 -13.36
C GLU A 4 14.43 6.67 -13.55
N ARG A 5 13.84 7.35 -14.53
CA ARG A 5 12.45 7.08 -14.97
C ARG A 5 12.48 5.89 -15.92
N ILE A 6 11.73 4.87 -15.57
CA ILE A 6 11.60 3.65 -16.39
C ILE A 6 10.13 3.32 -16.61
N THR A 7 9.88 2.37 -17.49
CA THR A 7 8.52 1.89 -17.76
C THR A 7 8.49 0.37 -17.65
N LEU A 8 7.60 -0.15 -16.81
CA LEU A 8 7.41 -1.59 -16.60
C LEU A 8 6.10 -2.04 -17.25
N LYS A 9 6.14 -2.66 -18.44
CA LYS A 9 4.95 -3.02 -19.25
C LYS A 9 3.97 -1.85 -19.45
N GLY A 10 4.47 -0.66 -19.71
CA GLY A 10 3.64 0.53 -19.83
C GLY A 10 3.32 1.24 -18.52
N ILE A 11 3.68 0.69 -17.37
CA ILE A 11 3.49 1.30 -16.05
C ILE A 11 4.65 2.26 -15.77
N PRO A 12 4.41 3.56 -15.53
CA PRO A 12 5.45 4.51 -15.14
C PRO A 12 6.07 4.11 -13.80
N ALA A 13 7.41 4.11 -13.75
CA ALA A 13 8.15 3.72 -12.57
C ALA A 13 9.37 4.61 -12.34
N LEU A 14 9.85 4.65 -11.10
CA LEU A 14 11.12 5.23 -10.70
C LEU A 14 12.03 4.13 -10.14
N LEU A 15 13.27 4.08 -10.64
CA LEU A 15 14.35 3.35 -10.02
C LEU A 15 15.31 4.35 -9.37
N ILE A 16 15.49 4.23 -8.05
CA ILE A 16 16.23 5.19 -7.24
C ILE A 16 17.39 4.48 -6.55
N GLY A 17 18.55 5.13 -6.49
CA GLY A 17 19.77 4.64 -5.85
C GLY A 17 20.81 4.10 -6.82
N GLU A 18 22.04 3.93 -6.31
CA GLU A 18 23.13 3.30 -7.05
C GLU A 18 22.89 1.77 -7.18
N PRO A 19 23.48 1.11 -8.17
CA PRO A 19 23.32 -0.33 -8.35
C PRO A 19 23.57 -1.12 -7.07
N SER A 20 22.64 -1.99 -6.72
CA SER A 20 22.66 -2.82 -5.52
C SER A 20 22.10 -4.21 -5.82
N HIS A 21 22.35 -5.18 -4.94
CA HIS A 21 21.69 -6.48 -4.97
C HIS A 21 20.41 -6.54 -4.11
N LYS A 22 20.06 -5.40 -3.45
CA LYS A 22 18.90 -5.25 -2.58
C LYS A 22 17.98 -4.19 -3.14
N VAL A 23 16.66 -4.44 -3.07
CA VAL A 23 15.64 -3.47 -3.49
C VAL A 23 14.48 -3.43 -2.50
N TYR A 24 13.94 -2.23 -2.30
CA TYR A 24 12.60 -2.05 -1.79
C TYR A 24 11.63 -1.79 -2.95
N LEU A 25 10.56 -2.58 -3.04
CA LEU A 25 9.38 -2.23 -3.81
C LEU A 25 8.61 -1.18 -3.01
N TYR A 26 8.34 -0.02 -3.61
CA TYR A 26 7.60 1.05 -2.97
C TYR A 26 6.22 1.20 -3.63
N VAL A 27 5.16 1.11 -2.83
CA VAL A 27 3.76 1.24 -3.29
C VAL A 27 3.07 2.32 -2.48
N HIS A 28 2.73 3.42 -3.14
CA HIS A 28 2.07 4.57 -2.52
C HIS A 28 0.62 4.27 -2.14
N GLY A 29 0.02 5.14 -1.34
CA GLY A 29 -1.39 5.11 -0.98
C GLY A 29 -2.29 5.83 -1.99
N LYS A 30 -3.59 5.92 -1.68
CA LYS A 30 -4.52 6.75 -2.46
C LYS A 30 -4.06 8.22 -2.43
N MET A 31 -4.24 8.92 -3.55
CA MET A 31 -3.79 10.30 -3.82
C MET A 31 -2.26 10.48 -3.86
N GLY A 32 -1.47 9.43 -3.68
CA GLY A 32 -0.02 9.47 -3.78
C GLY A 32 0.51 9.30 -5.20
N SER A 33 1.82 9.15 -5.32
CA SER A 33 2.50 8.81 -6.56
C SER A 33 3.84 8.13 -6.28
N LYS A 34 4.48 7.60 -7.32
CA LYS A 34 5.82 7.00 -7.23
C LYS A 34 6.89 7.97 -6.73
N GLU A 35 6.67 9.27 -6.85
CA GLU A 35 7.58 10.32 -6.37
C GLU A 35 7.72 10.34 -4.84
N GLU A 36 6.73 9.86 -4.09
CA GLU A 36 6.84 9.73 -2.62
C GLU A 36 7.99 8.81 -2.20
N ALA A 37 8.38 7.89 -3.06
CA ALA A 37 9.52 7.01 -2.84
C ALA A 37 10.86 7.75 -2.70
N LEU A 38 10.96 9.00 -3.18
CA LEU A 38 12.18 9.81 -3.05
C LEU A 38 12.52 10.08 -1.59
N ALA A 39 11.54 10.42 -0.75
CA ALA A 39 11.76 10.62 0.67
C ALA A 39 12.20 9.34 1.40
N PHE A 40 11.56 8.20 1.09
CA PHE A 40 11.98 6.90 1.61
C PHE A 40 13.40 6.51 1.16
N ALA A 41 13.74 6.81 -0.10
CA ALA A 41 15.04 6.48 -0.67
C ALA A 41 16.19 7.26 -0.01
N GLU A 42 15.93 8.42 0.61
CA GLU A 42 16.93 9.15 1.41
C GLU A 42 17.43 8.32 2.59
N GLN A 43 16.61 7.42 3.12
CA GLN A 43 16.98 6.46 4.17
C GLN A 43 17.47 5.13 3.57
N ALA A 44 16.78 4.60 2.58
CA ALA A 44 17.04 3.26 2.05
C ALA A 44 18.34 3.18 1.22
N CYS A 45 18.68 4.22 0.44
CA CYS A 45 19.88 4.18 -0.40
C CYS A 45 21.18 4.19 0.41
N PRO A 46 21.35 5.01 1.47
CA PRO A 46 22.52 4.90 2.35
C PRO A 46 22.64 3.54 3.05
N ALA A 47 21.53 2.84 3.30
CA ALA A 47 21.49 1.48 3.84
C ALA A 47 21.79 0.39 2.78
N GLY A 48 22.14 0.79 1.55
CA GLY A 48 22.55 -0.09 0.47
C GLY A 48 21.40 -0.70 -0.32
N TYR A 49 20.22 -0.10 -0.32
CA TYR A 49 19.10 -0.52 -1.14
C TYR A 49 18.93 0.38 -2.37
N GLN A 50 18.41 -0.18 -3.46
CA GLN A 50 17.68 0.59 -4.45
C GLN A 50 16.20 0.63 -4.05
N VAL A 51 15.46 1.60 -4.60
CA VAL A 51 14.01 1.69 -4.44
C VAL A 51 13.38 1.67 -5.83
N LEU A 52 12.43 0.76 -6.04
CA LEU A 52 11.62 0.66 -7.25
C LEU A 52 10.18 1.03 -6.91
N ALA A 53 9.69 2.13 -7.46
CA ALA A 53 8.35 2.64 -7.23
C ALA A 53 7.55 2.70 -8.52
N ILE A 54 6.25 2.44 -8.48
CA ILE A 54 5.33 2.57 -9.60
C ILE A 54 4.18 3.53 -9.28
N ASP A 55 3.56 4.10 -10.32
CA ASP A 55 2.26 4.75 -10.17
C ASP A 55 1.15 3.71 -10.24
N LEU A 56 0.28 3.70 -9.24
CA LEU A 56 -0.96 2.93 -9.28
C LEU A 56 -1.94 3.53 -10.31
N PRO A 57 -2.91 2.77 -10.85
CA PRO A 57 -3.98 3.32 -11.68
C PRO A 57 -4.63 4.55 -11.05
N GLU A 58 -5.04 5.52 -11.86
CA GLU A 58 -5.67 6.79 -11.45
C GLU A 58 -4.72 7.73 -10.66
N HIS A 59 -3.41 7.43 -10.58
CA HIS A 59 -2.43 8.21 -9.82
C HIS A 59 -1.20 8.59 -10.66
N GLY A 60 -0.49 9.61 -10.20
CA GLY A 60 0.75 10.08 -10.83
C GLY A 60 0.59 10.32 -12.33
N GLU A 61 1.47 9.75 -13.15
CA GLU A 61 1.39 9.83 -14.62
C GLU A 61 0.21 9.04 -15.22
N ARG A 62 -0.47 8.17 -14.42
CA ARG A 62 -1.65 7.40 -14.82
C ARG A 62 -2.98 8.04 -14.42
N LYS A 63 -2.97 9.25 -13.86
CA LYS A 63 -4.17 9.93 -13.33
C LYS A 63 -5.32 10.02 -14.34
N ASN A 64 -5.00 10.18 -15.61
CA ASN A 64 -5.99 10.28 -16.70
C ASN A 64 -5.92 9.06 -17.63
N GLY A 65 -5.33 7.96 -17.18
CA GLY A 65 -5.26 6.70 -17.92
C GLY A 65 -6.60 5.96 -17.95
N PRO A 66 -6.71 4.92 -18.76
CA PRO A 66 -7.94 4.12 -18.87
C PRO A 66 -8.12 3.13 -17.72
N GLU A 67 -7.06 2.78 -17.00
CA GLU A 67 -7.10 1.81 -15.93
C GLU A 67 -7.66 2.43 -14.64
N ARG A 68 -8.56 1.70 -13.98
CA ARG A 68 -9.13 2.07 -12.69
C ARG A 68 -8.36 1.41 -11.54
N LEU A 69 -8.39 2.03 -10.35
CA LEU A 69 -7.79 1.51 -9.11
C LEU A 69 -8.62 0.34 -8.56
N LEU A 70 -8.58 -0.79 -9.25
CA LEU A 70 -9.35 -1.99 -8.94
C LEU A 70 -8.41 -3.16 -8.63
N PRO A 71 -8.75 -4.05 -7.67
CA PRO A 71 -7.85 -5.11 -7.25
C PRO A 71 -7.45 -6.07 -8.38
N TRP A 72 -8.37 -6.38 -9.30
CA TRP A 72 -8.08 -7.22 -10.46
C TRP A 72 -7.22 -6.55 -11.54
N VAL A 73 -6.94 -5.24 -11.42
CA VAL A 73 -5.96 -4.50 -12.21
C VAL A 73 -4.64 -4.40 -11.46
N VAL A 74 -4.68 -3.93 -10.21
CA VAL A 74 -3.48 -3.61 -9.42
C VAL A 74 -2.71 -4.88 -9.00
N VAL A 75 -3.41 -5.94 -8.59
CA VAL A 75 -2.76 -7.17 -8.12
C VAL A 75 -1.86 -7.80 -9.19
N PRO A 76 -2.31 -8.00 -10.45
CA PRO A 76 -1.42 -8.48 -11.52
C PRO A 76 -0.24 -7.56 -11.83
N GLU A 77 -0.43 -6.22 -11.74
CA GLU A 77 0.65 -5.26 -11.94
C GLU A 77 1.75 -5.38 -10.86
N LEU A 78 1.35 -5.49 -9.59
CA LEU A 78 2.28 -5.69 -8.48
C LEU A 78 2.97 -7.06 -8.55
N GLN A 79 2.28 -8.09 -8.99
CA GLN A 79 2.89 -9.40 -9.26
C GLN A 79 3.94 -9.32 -10.36
N PHE A 80 3.69 -8.55 -11.40
CA PHE A 80 4.68 -8.31 -12.45
C PHE A 80 5.87 -7.48 -11.94
N MET A 81 5.63 -6.47 -11.11
CA MET A 81 6.69 -5.69 -10.46
C MET A 81 7.61 -6.60 -9.61
N ASP A 82 7.04 -7.56 -8.85
CA ASP A 82 7.80 -8.55 -8.08
C ASP A 82 8.60 -9.48 -9.00
N GLN A 83 8.00 -9.96 -10.09
CA GLN A 83 8.71 -10.79 -11.07
C GLN A 83 9.91 -10.05 -11.68
N TYR A 84 9.71 -8.80 -12.07
CA TYR A 84 10.79 -7.94 -12.55
C TYR A 84 11.88 -7.77 -11.48
N ALA A 85 11.50 -7.49 -10.25
CA ALA A 85 12.45 -7.32 -9.16
C ALA A 85 13.31 -8.58 -8.91
N ARG A 86 12.72 -9.76 -8.95
CA ARG A 86 13.44 -11.03 -8.73
C ARG A 86 14.43 -11.38 -9.82
N VAL A 87 14.27 -10.84 -11.02
CA VAL A 87 15.26 -10.98 -12.10
C VAL A 87 16.48 -10.09 -11.86
N HIS A 88 16.28 -8.90 -11.24
CA HIS A 88 17.32 -7.88 -11.14
C HIS A 88 17.99 -7.81 -9.76
N TRP A 89 17.31 -8.27 -8.69
CA TRP A 89 17.81 -8.18 -7.31
C TRP A 89 17.72 -9.50 -6.57
N ARG A 90 18.70 -9.74 -5.69
CA ARG A 90 18.73 -10.95 -4.85
C ARG A 90 17.85 -10.86 -3.62
N GLN A 91 17.70 -9.65 -3.07
CA GLN A 91 16.90 -9.38 -1.89
C GLN A 91 15.84 -8.35 -2.23
N VAL A 92 14.58 -8.75 -2.05
CA VAL A 92 13.40 -7.92 -2.31
C VAL A 92 12.67 -7.70 -1.00
N SER A 93 12.48 -6.46 -0.65
CA SER A 93 11.67 -5.99 0.49
C SER A 93 10.54 -5.11 -0.01
N LEU A 94 9.58 -4.82 0.84
CA LEU A 94 8.39 -4.04 0.49
C LEU A 94 8.24 -2.86 1.44
N ARG A 95 7.92 -1.68 0.90
CA ARG A 95 7.42 -0.53 1.65
C ARG A 95 6.12 -0.07 1.01
N ALA A 96 5.02 -0.04 1.78
CA ALA A 96 3.73 0.34 1.22
C ALA A 96 2.89 1.16 2.20
N THR A 97 2.01 2.02 1.66
CA THR A 97 1.13 2.91 2.42
C THR A 97 -0.33 2.57 2.15
N SER A 98 -1.15 2.59 3.22
CA SER A 98 -2.63 2.60 3.12
C SER A 98 -3.16 1.47 2.22
N ILE A 99 -3.96 1.81 1.21
CA ILE A 99 -4.50 0.87 0.21
C ILE A 99 -3.39 0.18 -0.60
N GLY A 100 -2.25 0.86 -0.81
CA GLY A 100 -1.08 0.24 -1.44
C GLY A 100 -0.55 -0.95 -0.65
N ALA A 101 -0.62 -0.92 0.69
CA ALA A 101 -0.28 -2.07 1.52
C ALA A 101 -1.27 -3.22 1.33
N TRP A 102 -2.57 -2.95 1.25
CA TRP A 102 -3.58 -3.97 1.00
C TRP A 102 -3.39 -4.68 -0.35
N PHE A 103 -3.23 -3.92 -1.44
CA PHE A 103 -2.93 -4.48 -2.76
C PHE A 103 -1.63 -5.29 -2.76
N SER A 104 -0.60 -4.77 -2.09
CA SER A 104 0.69 -5.46 -2.00
C SER A 104 0.58 -6.78 -1.24
N MET A 105 -0.17 -6.82 -0.15
CA MET A 105 -0.42 -8.05 0.59
C MET A 105 -1.10 -9.09 -0.28
N LEU A 106 -2.15 -8.73 -1.03
CA LEU A 106 -2.83 -9.64 -1.94
C LEU A 106 -1.92 -10.18 -3.05
N ALA A 107 -1.13 -9.28 -3.65
CA ALA A 107 -0.26 -9.64 -4.77
C ALA A 107 0.92 -10.53 -4.35
N LEU A 108 1.44 -10.34 -3.12
CA LEU A 108 2.75 -10.84 -2.70
C LEU A 108 2.70 -11.81 -1.51
N GLN A 109 1.52 -12.17 -1.00
CA GLN A 109 1.37 -13.01 0.20
C GLN A 109 2.03 -14.39 0.11
N GLU A 110 2.24 -14.91 -1.09
CA GLU A 110 2.93 -16.20 -1.34
C GLU A 110 4.37 -16.03 -1.82
N LYS A 111 4.91 -14.79 -1.77
CA LYS A 111 6.25 -14.47 -2.26
C LYS A 111 7.26 -14.43 -1.11
N ALA A 112 8.50 -14.79 -1.43
CA ALA A 112 9.61 -14.71 -0.48
C ALA A 112 10.17 -13.28 -0.43
N LEU A 113 9.54 -12.40 0.33
CA LEU A 113 10.07 -11.08 0.66
C LEU A 113 10.92 -11.15 1.93
N CYS A 114 11.98 -10.34 2.00
CA CYS A 114 12.82 -10.26 3.20
C CYS A 114 12.05 -9.65 4.38
N ARG A 115 11.28 -8.58 4.12
CA ARG A 115 10.43 -7.87 5.10
C ARG A 115 9.44 -6.96 4.40
N ALA A 116 8.47 -6.47 5.16
CA ALA A 116 7.58 -5.40 4.76
C ALA A 116 7.54 -4.29 5.80
N LEU A 117 7.52 -3.04 5.33
CA LEU A 117 7.29 -1.82 6.12
C LEU A 117 5.98 -1.21 5.66
N PHE A 118 5.00 -1.16 6.55
CA PHE A 118 3.68 -0.59 6.24
C PHE A 118 3.43 0.67 7.05
N VAL A 119 2.89 1.68 6.40
CA VAL A 119 2.47 2.93 7.03
C VAL A 119 0.97 3.08 6.88
N SER A 120 0.26 3.22 7.98
CA SER A 120 -1.22 3.32 8.04
C SER A 120 -1.93 2.30 7.12
N PRO A 121 -1.62 1.00 7.18
CA PRO A 121 -2.09 0.05 6.18
C PRO A 121 -3.60 -0.19 6.28
N ILE A 122 -4.27 -0.34 5.15
CA ILE A 122 -5.57 -1.02 5.09
C ILE A 122 -5.29 -2.52 5.19
N VAL A 123 -5.77 -3.15 6.25
CA VAL A 123 -5.52 -4.59 6.52
C VAL A 123 -6.80 -5.43 6.46
N ASP A 124 -7.96 -4.78 6.39
CA ASP A 124 -9.28 -5.40 6.24
C ASP A 124 -10.16 -4.51 5.36
N MET A 125 -10.19 -4.81 4.07
CA MET A 125 -10.96 -4.03 3.10
C MET A 125 -12.46 -4.29 3.22
N GLU A 126 -12.88 -5.46 3.66
CA GLU A 126 -14.31 -5.73 3.88
C GLU A 126 -14.86 -4.88 5.04
N ASP A 127 -14.11 -4.78 6.14
CA ASP A 127 -14.46 -3.87 7.26
C ASP A 127 -14.54 -2.41 6.78
N LEU A 128 -13.57 -1.95 5.98
CA LEU A 128 -13.57 -0.59 5.45
C LEU A 128 -14.79 -0.32 4.56
N ILE A 129 -15.08 -1.21 3.62
CA ILE A 129 -16.26 -1.10 2.75
C ILE A 129 -17.55 -1.13 3.59
N GLY A 130 -17.63 -2.00 4.59
CA GLY A 130 -18.79 -2.08 5.50
C GLY A 130 -19.03 -0.77 6.25
N ARG A 131 -17.97 -0.11 6.75
CA ARG A 131 -18.08 1.21 7.39
C ARG A 131 -18.47 2.31 6.40
N MET A 132 -17.94 2.30 5.19
CA MET A 132 -18.36 3.22 4.13
C MET A 132 -19.83 3.04 3.77
N MET A 133 -20.32 1.80 3.70
CA MET A 133 -21.75 1.52 3.48
C MET A 133 -22.63 2.07 4.61
N GLN A 134 -22.20 1.87 5.87
CA GLN A 134 -22.91 2.44 7.03
C GLN A 134 -22.95 3.97 6.98
N GLN A 135 -21.83 4.62 6.68
CA GLN A 135 -21.73 6.07 6.55
C GLN A 135 -22.63 6.61 5.42
N ALA A 136 -22.73 5.88 4.30
CA ALA A 136 -23.60 6.22 3.18
C ALA A 136 -25.06 5.82 3.38
N ASN A 137 -25.39 5.12 4.48
CA ASN A 137 -26.70 4.51 4.73
C ASN A 137 -27.15 3.58 3.57
N VAL A 138 -26.23 2.76 3.08
CA VAL A 138 -26.44 1.80 1.98
C VAL A 138 -26.41 0.38 2.52
N THR A 139 -27.45 -0.42 2.22
CA THR A 139 -27.48 -1.85 2.55
C THR A 139 -26.80 -2.69 1.47
N GLU A 140 -26.46 -3.94 1.80
CA GLU A 140 -25.86 -4.89 0.84
C GLU A 140 -26.82 -5.19 -0.32
N GLU A 141 -28.14 -5.31 -0.04
CA GLU A 141 -29.16 -5.53 -1.05
C GLU A 141 -29.25 -4.36 -2.03
N GLN A 142 -29.18 -3.13 -1.52
CA GLN A 142 -29.16 -1.93 -2.35
C GLN A 142 -27.93 -1.87 -3.23
N LEU A 143 -26.73 -2.13 -2.66
CA LEU A 143 -25.48 -2.14 -3.40
C LEU A 143 -25.48 -3.24 -4.46
N LYS A 144 -25.96 -4.44 -4.12
CA LYS A 144 -26.08 -5.56 -5.06
C LYS A 144 -27.04 -5.24 -6.23
N ALA A 145 -28.16 -4.58 -5.94
CA ALA A 145 -29.15 -4.23 -6.96
C ALA A 145 -28.63 -3.13 -7.91
N ALA A 146 -27.86 -2.15 -7.36
CA ALA A 146 -27.33 -1.02 -8.13
C ALA A 146 -26.02 -1.33 -8.85
N GLY A 147 -25.24 -2.29 -8.34
CA GLY A 147 -23.88 -2.59 -8.80
C GLY A 147 -22.84 -1.61 -8.30
N GLU A 148 -23.04 -0.32 -8.52
CA GLU A 148 -22.20 0.78 -8.01
C GLU A 148 -23.07 1.91 -7.46
N ILE A 149 -22.66 2.52 -6.34
CA ILE A 149 -23.31 3.65 -5.69
C ILE A 149 -22.27 4.71 -5.34
N PRO A 150 -22.29 5.89 -6.01
CA PRO A 150 -21.47 7.03 -5.61
C PRO A 150 -21.88 7.53 -4.23
N THR A 151 -20.89 7.90 -3.41
CA THR A 151 -21.14 8.46 -2.07
C THR A 151 -20.89 9.96 -2.04
N THR A 152 -21.42 10.63 -1.01
CA THR A 152 -21.22 12.07 -0.81
C THR A 152 -19.81 12.44 -0.34
N PHE A 153 -19.02 11.45 0.13
CA PHE A 153 -17.62 11.63 0.55
C PHE A 153 -16.59 11.25 -0.52
N GLY A 154 -17.03 11.13 -1.80
CA GLY A 154 -16.16 11.01 -2.95
C GLY A 154 -15.72 9.58 -3.31
N GLU A 155 -16.16 8.57 -2.57
CA GLU A 155 -15.93 7.16 -2.92
C GLU A 155 -17.12 6.59 -3.71
N THR A 156 -16.87 5.55 -4.49
CA THR A 156 -17.92 4.75 -5.11
C THR A 156 -17.95 3.36 -4.48
N LEU A 157 -19.04 3.03 -3.82
CA LEU A 157 -19.29 1.67 -3.35
C LEU A 157 -19.52 0.78 -4.58
N SER A 158 -18.89 -0.39 -4.62
CA SER A 158 -18.98 -1.30 -5.75
C SER A 158 -19.26 -2.73 -5.26
N TRP A 159 -20.36 -3.30 -5.73
CA TRP A 159 -20.72 -4.68 -5.44
C TRP A 159 -19.70 -5.69 -5.97
N PRO A 160 -19.22 -5.58 -7.24
CA PRO A 160 -18.16 -6.45 -7.72
C PRO A 160 -16.86 -6.37 -6.90
N TYR A 161 -16.52 -5.16 -6.40
CA TYR A 161 -15.33 -4.99 -5.55
C TYR A 161 -15.51 -5.73 -4.22
N LEU A 162 -16.65 -5.58 -3.55
CA LEU A 162 -16.95 -6.28 -2.29
C LEU A 162 -16.94 -7.80 -2.46
N CYS A 163 -17.56 -8.32 -3.52
CA CYS A 163 -17.52 -9.75 -3.83
C CYS A 163 -16.08 -10.23 -4.02
N TRP A 164 -15.29 -9.50 -4.78
CA TRP A 164 -13.89 -9.85 -5.03
C TRP A 164 -13.06 -9.89 -3.73
N VAL A 165 -13.27 -8.91 -2.84
CA VAL A 165 -12.60 -8.89 -1.53
C VAL A 165 -12.91 -10.16 -0.72
N ARG A 166 -14.17 -10.58 -0.68
CA ARG A 166 -14.62 -11.79 0.04
C ARG A 166 -14.04 -13.07 -0.54
N GLU A 167 -13.84 -13.12 -1.86
CA GLU A 167 -13.25 -14.25 -2.56
C GLU A 167 -11.74 -14.36 -2.42
N HIS A 168 -11.06 -13.24 -2.02
CA HIS A 168 -9.62 -13.16 -1.95
C HIS A 168 -9.13 -12.77 -0.54
N PRO A 169 -9.25 -13.65 0.45
CA PRO A 169 -8.84 -13.37 1.82
C PRO A 169 -7.32 -13.19 1.93
N LEU A 170 -6.89 -12.28 2.79
CA LEU A 170 -5.48 -12.08 3.10
C LEU A 170 -4.90 -13.25 3.91
N ARG A 171 -3.69 -13.71 3.50
CA ARG A 171 -2.92 -14.77 4.17
C ARG A 171 -1.47 -14.34 4.37
N TRP A 172 -1.29 -13.16 4.96
CA TRP A 172 0.01 -12.55 5.09
C TRP A 172 0.89 -13.22 6.15
N ARG A 173 2.14 -13.56 5.81
CA ARG A 173 3.10 -14.22 6.71
C ARG A 173 4.52 -13.64 6.64
N ILE A 174 4.72 -12.56 5.89
CA ILE A 174 6.02 -11.94 5.73
C ILE A 174 6.33 -11.12 6.99
N PRO A 175 7.58 -11.15 7.51
CA PRO A 175 7.97 -10.30 8.63
C PRO A 175 7.65 -8.85 8.37
N THR A 176 6.82 -8.24 9.21
CA THR A 176 6.23 -6.92 8.95
C THR A 176 6.38 -6.00 10.15
N GLN A 177 6.83 -4.77 9.86
CA GLN A 177 6.76 -3.63 10.76
C GLN A 177 5.63 -2.71 10.29
N VAL A 178 4.86 -2.16 11.21
CA VAL A 178 3.76 -1.24 10.92
C VAL A 178 3.93 0.02 11.75
N LEU A 179 3.90 1.17 11.09
CA LEU A 179 3.71 2.48 11.73
C LEU A 179 2.25 2.87 11.57
N TYR A 180 1.59 3.19 12.68
CA TYR A 180 0.16 3.46 12.73
C TYR A 180 -0.14 4.66 13.62
N GLY A 181 -0.97 5.56 13.14
CA GLY A 181 -1.47 6.71 13.89
C GLY A 181 -2.70 6.35 14.72
N GLU A 182 -2.70 6.69 16.01
CA GLU A 182 -3.81 6.32 16.90
C GLU A 182 -5.13 7.06 16.59
N ALA A 183 -5.07 8.17 15.84
CA ALA A 183 -6.22 8.90 15.31
C ALA A 183 -6.61 8.48 13.88
N ASP A 184 -6.14 7.31 13.41
CA ASP A 184 -6.50 6.78 12.09
C ASP A 184 -8.00 6.42 12.02
N GLU A 185 -8.73 7.09 11.13
CA GLU A 185 -10.17 6.88 10.93
C GLU A 185 -10.48 5.79 9.88
N LEU A 186 -9.50 5.37 9.05
CA LEU A 186 -9.71 4.38 8.00
C LEU A 186 -9.47 2.94 8.47
N THR A 187 -8.54 2.71 9.36
CA THR A 187 -8.30 1.40 9.97
C THR A 187 -8.43 1.53 11.48
N SER A 188 -9.43 0.94 12.10
CA SER A 188 -9.53 1.00 13.56
C SER A 188 -8.42 0.18 14.23
N TYR A 189 -8.03 0.58 15.45
CA TYR A 189 -7.03 -0.18 16.22
C TYR A 189 -7.45 -1.64 16.44
N ALA A 190 -8.74 -1.92 16.63
CA ALA A 190 -9.25 -3.28 16.79
C ALA A 190 -9.01 -4.15 15.54
N VAL A 191 -9.18 -3.58 14.35
CA VAL A 191 -8.87 -4.24 13.07
C VAL A 191 -7.39 -4.51 12.94
N LEU A 192 -6.57 -3.52 13.26
CA LEU A 192 -5.11 -3.64 13.21
C LEU A 192 -4.57 -4.66 14.24
N ASP A 193 -5.13 -4.71 15.44
CA ASP A 193 -4.75 -5.68 16.48
C ASP A 193 -5.11 -7.12 16.06
N ARG A 194 -6.25 -7.33 15.39
CA ARG A 194 -6.57 -8.63 14.78
C ARG A 194 -5.52 -9.02 13.73
N PHE A 195 -5.15 -8.10 12.85
CA PHE A 195 -4.10 -8.33 11.85
C PHE A 195 -2.77 -8.68 12.52
N LYS A 196 -2.33 -7.91 13.53
CA LYS A 196 -1.13 -8.19 14.31
C LYS A 196 -1.13 -9.60 14.88
N ARG A 197 -2.22 -10.02 15.53
CA ARG A 197 -2.33 -11.36 16.13
C ARG A 197 -2.29 -12.48 15.08
N ALA A 198 -2.88 -12.25 13.92
CA ALA A 198 -2.94 -13.24 12.84
C ALA A 198 -1.60 -13.40 12.11
N THR A 199 -0.79 -12.33 12.02
CA THR A 199 0.40 -12.28 11.18
C THR A 199 1.73 -12.23 11.95
N GLY A 200 1.71 -11.84 13.22
CA GLY A 200 2.91 -11.58 14.02
C GLY A 200 3.56 -10.22 13.72
N ALA A 201 2.88 -9.32 13.01
CA ALA A 201 3.39 -7.99 12.69
C ALA A 201 3.72 -7.20 13.97
N GLN A 202 4.79 -6.41 13.91
CA GLN A 202 5.20 -5.51 15.00
C GLN A 202 4.60 -4.12 14.75
N LEU A 203 3.97 -3.54 15.79
CA LEU A 203 3.33 -2.24 15.69
C LEU A 203 4.14 -1.17 16.39
N THR A 204 4.34 -0.04 15.74
CA THR A 204 4.75 1.24 16.32
C THR A 204 3.54 2.17 16.26
N LEU A 205 3.12 2.68 17.40
CA LEU A 205 1.98 3.58 17.51
C LEU A 205 2.49 5.02 17.59
N LEU A 206 1.88 5.91 16.83
CA LEU A 206 2.10 7.35 16.91
C LEU A 206 0.87 7.99 17.56
N ALA A 207 1.04 8.46 18.80
CA ALA A 207 0.00 9.20 19.50
C ALA A 207 -0.42 10.43 18.65
N ASP A 208 -1.72 10.70 18.57
CA ASP A 208 -2.32 11.78 17.76
C ASP A 208 -1.96 11.72 16.27
N GLY A 209 -1.34 10.63 15.79
CA GLY A 209 -1.07 10.41 14.37
C GLY A 209 -2.35 10.09 13.62
N GLU A 210 -2.58 10.76 12.50
CA GLU A 210 -3.71 10.52 11.59
C GLU A 210 -3.39 9.42 10.58
N HIS A 211 -4.35 9.04 9.75
CA HIS A 211 -4.12 8.09 8.67
C HIS A 211 -3.06 8.59 7.68
N TRP A 212 -3.09 9.86 7.36
CA TRP A 212 -2.13 10.53 6.49
C TRP A 212 -1.15 11.37 7.31
N PHE A 213 0.11 10.93 7.38
CA PHE A 213 1.18 11.67 8.04
C PHE A 213 1.61 12.84 7.16
N HIS A 214 1.35 14.07 7.59
CA HIS A 214 1.55 15.28 6.79
C HIS A 214 2.19 16.45 7.56
N THR A 215 2.15 16.43 8.90
CA THR A 215 2.82 17.45 9.69
C THR A 215 4.32 17.19 9.77
N GLU A 216 5.12 18.24 9.97
CA GLU A 216 6.58 18.11 10.13
C GLU A 216 6.96 17.09 11.21
N THR A 217 6.25 17.10 12.34
CA THR A 217 6.48 16.15 13.43
C THR A 217 6.17 14.72 13.02
N GLN A 218 5.03 14.48 12.36
CA GLN A 218 4.64 13.15 11.89
C GLN A 218 5.60 12.62 10.82
N LEU A 219 6.05 13.50 9.91
CA LEU A 219 7.03 13.13 8.87
C LEU A 219 8.41 12.84 9.47
N ALA A 220 8.83 13.57 10.51
CA ALA A 220 10.08 13.28 11.21
C ALA A 220 10.04 11.92 11.92
N VAL A 221 8.90 11.56 12.54
CA VAL A 221 8.70 10.24 13.14
C VAL A 221 8.71 9.15 12.07
N LEU A 222 8.03 9.36 10.95
CA LEU A 222 8.02 8.44 9.81
C LEU A 222 9.44 8.16 9.31
N GLN A 223 10.23 9.20 9.05
CA GLN A 223 11.61 9.07 8.58
C GLN A 223 12.50 8.32 9.59
N ALA A 224 12.41 8.68 10.88
CA ALA A 224 13.16 8.01 11.93
C ALA A 224 12.77 6.52 12.05
N TRP A 225 11.47 6.22 11.94
CA TRP A 225 10.96 4.85 11.98
C TRP A 225 11.42 4.06 10.75
N GLU A 226 11.34 4.62 9.57
CA GLU A 226 11.82 3.97 8.34
C GLU A 226 13.31 3.65 8.45
N GLY A 227 14.14 4.62 8.86
CA GLY A 227 15.58 4.40 9.05
C GLY A 227 15.93 3.32 10.08
N ALA A 228 15.15 3.18 11.14
CA ALA A 228 15.37 2.19 12.19
C ALA A 228 14.99 0.74 11.75
N HIS A 229 14.22 0.57 10.68
CA HIS A 229 13.70 -0.74 10.25
C HIS A 229 14.21 -1.20 8.87
N LEU A 230 15.20 -0.51 8.31
CA LEU A 230 15.86 -0.88 7.04
C LEU A 230 16.75 -2.13 7.17
#